data_5bdbb7ac65c57fae8a007ed348e37243
#
_entry.id   5bdbb7ac65c57fae8a007ed348e37243
#
_cell.length_a   1.000
_cell.length_b   1.000
_cell.length_c   1.000
_cell.angle_alpha   90.00
_cell.angle_beta   90.00
_cell.angle_gamma   90.00
#
_symmetry.space_group_name_H-M   'P 1'
#
loop_
_entity.id
_entity.type
_entity.pdbx_description
1 polymer ?
#
loop_
_entity_poly.entity_id
_entity_poly.type
_entity_poly.pdbx_seq_one_letter_code
_entity_poly.pdbx_strand_id
1 'polypeptide(L)'
;MSESGPDGERPALGQVMAGCTVLVTADRRKSELAAALQRRGAEVRHAPALSMIPHADDEQLLAGTRDLVERPPDVVVVTTGIGFRSWVEAADAHGLADRLLEVLADARIVARGPKARGAIPAAGLTAVWVAAAETSAVLAAVRLGGGGA
;
A
#
# COMPACT_ATOMS: atom_id res chain seq x y z
N MET A 1 40.48 42.78 -22.00
CA MET A 1 40.06 42.68 -20.59
C MET A 1 38.89 41.75 -20.53
N SER A 2 39.17 40.47 -20.23
CA SER A 2 38.16 39.44 -20.08
C SER A 2 37.90 39.25 -18.60
N GLU A 3 36.73 39.67 -18.14
CA GLU A 3 36.24 39.34 -16.80
C GLU A 3 35.62 37.98 -16.82
N SER A 4 36.39 37.01 -16.31
CA SER A 4 35.88 35.69 -15.92
C SER A 4 35.06 35.87 -14.64
N GLY A 5 33.76 35.80 -14.76
CA GLY A 5 32.86 35.71 -13.59
C GLY A 5 33.12 34.41 -12.82
N PRO A 6 32.92 34.42 -11.48
CA PRO A 6 33.14 33.20 -10.70
C PRO A 6 32.09 32.16 -11.09
N ASP A 7 32.54 31.08 -11.71
CA ASP A 7 31.80 29.83 -11.79
C ASP A 7 31.37 29.45 -10.37
N GLY A 8 30.12 29.71 -10.05
CA GLY A 8 29.50 29.21 -8.85
C GLY A 8 29.49 27.68 -8.91
N GLU A 9 30.51 27.09 -8.36
CA GLU A 9 30.65 25.65 -8.13
C GLU A 9 29.39 25.19 -7.40
N ARG A 10 28.48 24.60 -8.16
CA ARG A 10 27.31 23.92 -7.59
C ARG A 10 27.85 22.86 -6.67
N PRO A 11 27.56 22.93 -5.34
CA PRO A 11 28.05 21.90 -4.43
C PRO A 11 27.63 20.55 -4.98
N ALA A 12 28.60 19.64 -5.11
CA ALA A 12 28.33 18.27 -5.55
C ALA A 12 27.15 17.76 -4.74
N LEU A 13 26.10 17.26 -5.40
CA LEU A 13 24.84 16.82 -4.78
C LEU A 13 25.03 15.79 -3.64
N GLY A 14 26.27 15.34 -3.44
CA GLY A 14 26.63 14.34 -2.44
C GLY A 14 26.56 14.78 -0.97
N GLN A 15 26.70 16.07 -0.64
CA GLN A 15 26.87 16.53 0.75
C GLN A 15 25.92 17.66 1.16
N VAL A 16 24.82 17.83 0.42
CA VAL A 16 23.86 18.94 0.66
C VAL A 16 23.20 18.90 2.05
N MET A 17 23.26 17.75 2.73
CA MET A 17 22.69 17.56 4.07
C MET A 17 23.77 17.34 5.15
N ALA A 18 25.02 17.69 4.87
CA ALA A 18 26.10 17.60 5.85
C ALA A 18 25.78 18.44 7.10
N GLY A 19 25.90 17.83 8.27
CA GLY A 19 25.57 18.46 9.56
C GLY A 19 24.07 18.45 9.91
N CYS A 20 23.21 17.92 9.05
CA CYS A 20 21.78 17.75 9.36
C CYS A 20 21.52 16.41 10.05
N THR A 21 20.76 16.42 11.15
CA THR A 21 20.19 15.21 11.75
C THR A 21 18.75 15.07 11.28
N VAL A 22 18.41 13.92 10.68
CA VAL A 22 17.08 13.62 10.17
C VAL A 22 16.45 12.49 10.96
N LEU A 23 15.27 12.73 11.54
CA LEU A 23 14.47 11.70 12.21
C LEU A 23 13.51 11.07 11.21
N VAL A 24 13.64 9.76 10.98
CA VAL A 24 12.73 8.99 10.13
C VAL A 24 11.70 8.28 10.99
N THR A 25 10.44 8.69 10.85
CA THR A 25 9.30 8.13 11.60
C THR A 25 8.55 7.03 10.84
N ALA A 26 8.91 6.80 9.56
CA ALA A 26 8.36 5.72 8.75
C ALA A 26 8.98 4.38 9.16
N ASP A 27 8.14 3.35 9.26
CA ASP A 27 8.62 1.97 9.45
C ASP A 27 8.93 1.31 8.10
N ARG A 28 8.05 1.51 7.13
CA ARG A 28 8.15 0.92 5.81
C ARG A 28 9.17 1.67 4.95
N ARG A 29 10.04 0.93 4.24
CA ARG A 29 11.12 1.46 3.38
C ARG A 29 12.09 2.40 4.10
N LYS A 30 12.15 2.32 5.43
CA LYS A 30 13.03 3.16 6.26
C LYS A 30 14.51 3.03 5.88
N SER A 31 14.96 1.84 5.53
CA SER A 31 16.35 1.59 5.16
C SER A 31 16.74 2.26 3.83
N GLU A 32 15.86 2.24 2.83
CA GLU A 32 16.10 2.91 1.54
C GLU A 32 16.17 4.43 1.72
N LEU A 33 15.22 4.98 2.50
CA LEU A 33 15.17 6.41 2.79
C LEU A 33 16.41 6.83 3.60
N ALA A 34 16.76 6.07 4.62
CA ALA A 34 17.97 6.32 5.43
C ALA A 34 19.22 6.33 4.56
N ALA A 35 19.41 5.32 3.72
CA ALA A 35 20.56 5.25 2.83
C ALA A 35 20.62 6.43 1.84
N ALA A 36 19.48 6.88 1.33
CA ALA A 36 19.41 8.03 0.44
C ALA A 36 19.81 9.34 1.15
N LEU A 37 19.37 9.53 2.40
CA LEU A 37 19.71 10.69 3.22
C LEU A 37 21.17 10.67 3.66
N GLN A 38 21.68 9.51 4.08
CA GLN A 38 23.08 9.33 4.47
C GLN A 38 24.05 9.59 3.31
N ARG A 39 23.73 9.15 2.09
CA ARG A 39 24.53 9.48 0.90
C ARG A 39 24.63 10.98 0.64
N ARG A 40 23.70 11.77 1.18
CA ARG A 40 23.70 13.24 1.10
C ARG A 40 24.31 13.91 2.32
N GLY A 41 24.93 13.15 3.21
CA GLY A 41 25.64 13.64 4.38
C GLY A 41 24.80 13.78 5.65
N ALA A 42 23.54 13.37 5.67
CA ALA A 42 22.71 13.45 6.86
C ALA A 42 23.06 12.36 7.89
N GLU A 43 23.01 12.71 9.17
CA GLU A 43 22.88 11.74 10.27
C GLU A 43 21.40 11.30 10.35
N VAL A 44 21.14 10.01 10.27
CA VAL A 44 19.77 9.50 10.28
C VAL A 44 19.47 8.77 11.59
N ARG A 45 18.40 9.17 12.24
CA ARG A 45 17.82 8.51 13.42
C ARG A 45 16.46 7.90 13.07
N HIS A 46 16.14 6.75 13.67
CA HIS A 46 14.89 6.06 13.46
C HIS A 46 14.03 6.12 14.72
N ALA A 47 12.78 6.58 14.56
CA ALA A 47 11.75 6.51 15.59
C ALA A 47 10.40 6.23 14.92
N PRO A 48 10.14 4.97 14.50
CA PRO A 48 8.90 4.64 13.82
C PRO A 48 7.71 4.92 14.73
N ALA A 49 6.78 5.74 14.24
CA ALA A 49 5.55 6.05 14.95
C ALA A 49 4.53 4.91 14.89
N LEU A 50 4.64 4.06 13.86
CA LEU A 50 3.82 2.87 13.66
C LEU A 50 4.73 1.75 13.15
N SER A 51 4.61 0.55 13.73
CA SER A 51 5.23 -0.66 13.21
C SER A 51 4.19 -1.51 12.49
N MET A 52 4.51 -1.93 11.27
CA MET A 52 3.69 -2.90 10.55
C MET A 52 4.13 -4.31 10.93
N ILE A 53 3.25 -5.02 11.64
CA ILE A 53 3.46 -6.42 11.99
C ILE A 53 2.76 -7.25 10.90
N PRO A 54 3.46 -8.18 10.22
CA PRO A 54 2.81 -9.11 9.30
C PRO A 54 1.81 -9.98 10.05
N HIS A 55 0.59 -10.10 9.50
CA HIS A 55 -0.49 -10.92 10.07
C HIS A 55 -0.61 -12.28 9.37
N ALA A 56 0.50 -12.86 8.89
CA ALA A 56 0.47 -14.12 8.17
C ALA A 56 -0.16 -15.27 8.99
N ASP A 57 0.05 -15.27 10.29
CA ASP A 57 -0.46 -16.29 11.23
C ASP A 57 -1.61 -15.75 12.11
N ASP A 58 -2.32 -14.73 11.66
CA ASP A 58 -3.47 -14.20 12.39
C ASP A 58 -4.65 -15.17 12.24
N GLU A 59 -4.94 -15.91 13.31
CA GLU A 59 -6.04 -16.89 13.38
C GLU A 59 -7.40 -16.27 13.03
N GLN A 60 -7.64 -15.03 13.42
CA GLN A 60 -8.89 -14.34 13.12
C GLN A 60 -9.01 -14.02 11.64
N LEU A 61 -7.92 -13.57 11.01
CA LEU A 61 -7.87 -13.32 9.58
C LEU A 61 -8.09 -14.61 8.79
N LEU A 62 -7.43 -15.70 9.19
CA LEU A 62 -7.54 -16.99 8.53
C LEU A 62 -8.93 -17.62 8.70
N ALA A 63 -9.51 -17.52 9.90
CA ALA A 63 -10.88 -17.98 10.14
C ALA A 63 -11.90 -17.20 9.29
N GLY A 64 -11.75 -15.87 9.23
CA GLY A 64 -12.58 -15.02 8.37
C GLY A 64 -12.39 -15.33 6.88
N THR A 65 -11.18 -15.68 6.46
CA THR A 65 -10.91 -16.07 5.07
C THR A 65 -11.58 -17.40 4.72
N ARG A 66 -11.52 -18.40 5.61
CA ARG A 66 -12.22 -19.69 5.41
C ARG A 66 -13.74 -19.50 5.33
N ASP A 67 -14.29 -18.71 6.24
CA ASP A 67 -15.72 -18.38 6.25
C ASP A 67 -16.15 -17.70 4.95
N LEU A 68 -15.36 -16.75 4.45
CA LEU A 68 -15.63 -16.05 3.20
C LEU A 68 -15.55 -16.99 1.98
N VAL A 69 -14.64 -17.96 1.98
CA VAL A 69 -14.54 -18.97 0.93
C VAL A 69 -15.75 -19.90 0.94
N GLU A 70 -16.30 -20.23 2.10
CA GLU A 70 -17.50 -21.08 2.23
C GLU A 70 -18.79 -20.31 1.93
N ARG A 71 -18.81 -19.01 2.22
CA ARG A 71 -19.95 -18.10 2.03
C ARG A 71 -19.50 -16.86 1.24
N PRO A 72 -19.38 -16.99 -0.10
CA PRO A 72 -18.88 -15.92 -0.96
C PRO A 72 -19.67 -14.61 -0.79
N PRO A 73 -18.98 -13.47 -0.71
CA PRO A 73 -19.61 -12.16 -0.60
C PRO A 73 -20.04 -11.65 -1.99
N ASP A 74 -21.12 -10.89 -2.05
CA ASP A 74 -21.53 -10.18 -3.27
C ASP A 74 -20.60 -9.00 -3.60
N VAL A 75 -20.09 -8.34 -2.56
CA VAL A 75 -19.26 -7.13 -2.68
C VAL A 75 -18.05 -7.19 -1.75
N VAL A 76 -16.89 -6.86 -2.27
CA VAL A 76 -15.65 -6.71 -1.50
C VAL A 76 -15.13 -5.30 -1.63
N VAL A 77 -14.85 -4.67 -0.50
CA VAL A 77 -14.30 -3.31 -0.45
C VAL A 77 -12.83 -3.35 -0.06
N VAL A 78 -11.96 -2.97 -0.99
CA VAL A 78 -10.51 -2.88 -0.76
C VAL A 78 -10.15 -1.45 -0.41
N THR A 79 -9.84 -1.19 0.85
CA THR A 79 -9.50 0.15 1.33
C THR A 79 -8.04 0.52 1.16
N THR A 80 -7.12 -0.45 1.21
CA THR A 80 -5.68 -0.23 1.05
C THR A 80 -5.03 -1.34 0.21
N GLY A 81 -4.12 -0.96 -0.67
CA GLY A 81 -3.39 -1.95 -1.48
C GLY A 81 -2.46 -2.83 -0.65
N ILE A 82 -1.93 -2.32 0.46
CA ILE A 82 -1.08 -3.13 1.35
C ILE A 82 -1.90 -4.17 2.10
N GLY A 83 -3.05 -3.78 2.66
CA GLY A 83 -3.93 -4.71 3.37
C GLY A 83 -4.40 -5.84 2.46
N PHE A 84 -4.77 -5.51 1.22
CA PHE A 84 -5.18 -6.51 0.25
C PHE A 84 -4.05 -7.50 -0.10
N ARG A 85 -2.83 -7.01 -0.37
CA ARG A 85 -1.68 -7.88 -0.66
C ARG A 85 -1.34 -8.76 0.53
N SER A 86 -1.26 -8.19 1.74
CA SER A 86 -0.95 -8.96 2.95
C SER A 86 -2.01 -10.03 3.24
N TRP A 87 -3.27 -9.76 2.91
CA TRP A 87 -4.33 -10.77 3.04
C TRP A 87 -4.14 -11.93 2.06
N VAL A 88 -3.86 -11.64 0.79
CA VAL A 88 -3.58 -12.68 -0.22
C VAL A 88 -2.33 -13.48 0.15
N GLU A 89 -1.26 -12.81 0.60
CA GLU A 89 -0.03 -13.46 1.07
C GLU A 89 -0.28 -14.39 2.28
N ALA A 90 -1.09 -13.94 3.26
CA ALA A 90 -1.47 -14.77 4.40
C ALA A 90 -2.30 -15.98 3.98
N ALA A 91 -3.23 -15.79 3.04
CA ALA A 91 -4.02 -16.89 2.47
C ALA A 91 -3.14 -17.89 1.72
N ASP A 92 -2.15 -17.41 0.97
CA ASP A 92 -1.18 -18.26 0.24
C ASP A 92 -0.35 -19.11 1.18
N ALA A 93 0.19 -18.50 2.24
CA ALA A 93 0.97 -19.21 3.26
C ALA A 93 0.19 -20.37 3.93
N HIS A 94 -1.13 -20.36 3.88
CA HIS A 94 -2.01 -21.38 4.47
C HIS A 94 -2.80 -22.19 3.42
N GLY A 95 -2.41 -22.11 2.14
CA GLY A 95 -3.02 -22.87 1.05
C GLY A 95 -4.46 -22.48 0.71
N LEU A 96 -4.86 -21.26 1.04
CA LEU A 96 -6.21 -20.72 0.81
C LEU A 96 -6.28 -19.75 -0.39
N ALA A 97 -5.14 -19.37 -0.99
CA ALA A 97 -5.09 -18.30 -1.99
C ALA A 97 -5.92 -18.61 -3.23
N ASP A 98 -5.80 -19.80 -3.81
CA ASP A 98 -6.52 -20.18 -5.03
C ASP A 98 -8.03 -20.06 -4.83
N ARG A 99 -8.55 -20.66 -3.74
CA ARG A 99 -9.97 -20.61 -3.39
C ARG A 99 -10.44 -19.20 -3.10
N LEU A 100 -9.61 -18.41 -2.41
CA LEU A 100 -9.91 -17.01 -2.14
C LEU A 100 -10.02 -16.21 -3.44
N LEU A 101 -9.06 -16.37 -4.35
CA LEU A 101 -9.06 -15.63 -5.62
C LEU A 101 -10.22 -16.04 -6.54
N GLU A 102 -10.61 -17.31 -6.56
CA GLU A 102 -11.82 -17.78 -7.26
C GLU A 102 -13.06 -17.06 -6.75
N VAL A 103 -13.27 -17.04 -5.44
CA VAL A 103 -14.43 -16.38 -4.82
C VAL A 103 -14.40 -14.87 -5.06
N LEU A 104 -13.23 -14.25 -5.01
CA LEU A 104 -13.08 -12.82 -5.27
C LEU A 104 -13.31 -12.45 -6.74
N ALA A 105 -13.05 -13.36 -7.68
CA ALA A 105 -13.29 -13.13 -9.10
C ALA A 105 -14.78 -12.99 -9.43
N ASP A 106 -15.63 -13.68 -8.69
CA ASP A 106 -17.11 -13.63 -8.85
C ASP A 106 -17.72 -12.45 -8.07
N ALA A 107 -16.99 -11.89 -7.10
CA ALA A 107 -17.48 -10.77 -6.30
C ALA A 107 -17.30 -9.42 -7.00
N ARG A 108 -18.12 -8.46 -6.65
CA ARG A 108 -17.95 -7.07 -7.10
C ARG A 108 -16.88 -6.39 -6.24
N ILE A 109 -15.72 -6.13 -6.80
CA ILE A 109 -14.61 -5.50 -6.08
C ILE A 109 -14.66 -3.98 -6.25
N VAL A 110 -14.71 -3.29 -5.12
CA VAL A 110 -14.69 -1.83 -5.02
C VAL A 110 -13.37 -1.39 -4.39
N ALA A 111 -12.58 -0.60 -5.11
CA ALA A 111 -11.31 -0.08 -4.61
C ALA A 111 -11.43 1.36 -4.10
N ARG A 112 -10.88 1.64 -2.93
CA ARG A 112 -10.73 2.98 -2.42
C ARG A 112 -9.35 3.53 -2.77
N GLY A 113 -9.32 4.40 -3.78
CA GLY A 113 -8.10 5.11 -4.18
C GLY A 113 -7.13 4.31 -5.06
N PRO A 114 -6.11 5.00 -5.61
CA PRO A 114 -5.23 4.44 -6.64
C PRO A 114 -4.33 3.30 -6.14
N LYS A 115 -3.92 3.33 -4.87
CA LYS A 115 -3.07 2.27 -4.28
C LYS A 115 -3.81 0.94 -4.13
N ALA A 116 -5.09 0.98 -3.72
CA ALA A 116 -5.95 -0.19 -3.67
C ALA A 116 -6.22 -0.72 -5.09
N ARG A 117 -6.55 0.18 -6.03
CA ARG A 117 -6.74 -0.15 -7.44
C ARG A 117 -5.55 -0.92 -8.05
N GLY A 118 -4.31 -0.49 -7.78
CA GLY A 118 -3.11 -1.13 -8.33
C GLY A 118 -2.83 -2.52 -7.76
N ALA A 119 -3.32 -2.85 -6.57
CA ALA A 119 -3.10 -4.15 -5.94
C ALA A 119 -4.03 -5.25 -6.50
N ILE A 120 -5.21 -4.90 -6.98
CA ILE A 120 -6.23 -5.84 -7.45
C ILE A 120 -5.81 -6.55 -8.74
N PRO A 121 -5.37 -5.86 -9.82
CA PRO A 121 -4.90 -6.52 -11.03
C PRO A 121 -3.63 -7.34 -10.81
N ALA A 122 -2.78 -6.96 -9.86
CA ALA A 122 -1.59 -7.75 -9.51
C ALA A 122 -1.92 -9.14 -8.95
N ALA A 123 -3.14 -9.32 -8.42
CA ALA A 123 -3.68 -10.60 -7.98
C ALA A 123 -4.56 -11.28 -9.07
N GLY A 124 -4.57 -10.78 -10.30
CA GLY A 124 -5.36 -11.35 -11.41
C GLY A 124 -6.85 -10.98 -11.36
N LEU A 125 -7.25 -10.01 -10.55
CA LEU A 125 -8.64 -9.62 -10.34
C LEU A 125 -8.97 -8.28 -11.02
N THR A 126 -10.25 -7.98 -11.18
CA THR A 126 -10.74 -6.73 -11.76
C THR A 126 -11.58 -5.94 -10.77
N ALA A 127 -11.24 -4.67 -10.54
CA ALA A 127 -12.09 -3.77 -9.77
C ALA A 127 -13.22 -3.24 -10.65
N VAL A 128 -14.46 -3.39 -10.20
CA VAL A 128 -15.65 -2.90 -10.91
C VAL A 128 -15.77 -1.38 -10.79
N TRP A 129 -15.29 -0.83 -9.68
CA TRP A 129 -15.35 0.60 -9.40
C TRP A 129 -14.20 1.07 -8.53
N VAL A 130 -13.70 2.27 -8.81
CA VAL A 130 -12.61 2.91 -8.07
C VAL A 130 -13.06 4.28 -7.61
N ALA A 131 -12.99 4.53 -6.31
CA ALA A 131 -13.27 5.85 -5.77
C ALA A 131 -12.21 6.87 -6.20
N ALA A 132 -12.66 8.02 -6.69
CA ALA A 132 -11.77 9.12 -7.07
C ALA A 132 -11.10 9.81 -5.86
N ALA A 133 -11.65 9.64 -4.65
CA ALA A 133 -11.15 10.24 -3.41
C ALA A 133 -11.04 9.20 -2.28
N GLU A 134 -10.09 9.41 -1.38
CA GLU A 134 -9.81 8.52 -0.24
C GLU A 134 -10.81 8.67 0.93
N THR A 135 -11.97 9.27 0.71
CA THR A 135 -12.97 9.50 1.77
C THR A 135 -13.94 8.33 1.91
N SER A 136 -14.27 7.99 3.15
CA SER A 136 -15.23 6.92 3.47
C SER A 136 -16.66 7.20 2.95
N ALA A 137 -17.00 8.46 2.67
CA ALA A 137 -18.26 8.88 2.08
C ALA A 137 -18.54 8.24 0.70
N VAL A 138 -17.49 7.83 0.00
CA VAL A 138 -17.58 7.16 -1.29
C VAL A 138 -18.13 5.74 -1.17
N LEU A 139 -17.94 5.08 -0.02
CA LEU A 139 -18.50 3.75 0.25
C LEU A 139 -20.02 3.80 0.40
N ALA A 140 -20.57 4.92 0.88
CA ALA A 140 -22.01 5.12 0.97
C ALA A 140 -22.68 5.34 -0.41
N ALA A 141 -21.90 5.72 -1.42
CA ALA A 141 -22.38 5.91 -2.80
C ALA A 141 -22.38 4.61 -3.63
N VAL A 142 -21.82 3.52 -3.12
CA VAL A 142 -22.01 2.19 -3.71
C VAL A 142 -23.46 1.79 -3.46
N ARG A 143 -24.36 2.31 -4.26
CA ARG A 143 -25.69 1.74 -4.37
C ARG A 143 -25.49 0.29 -4.81
N LEU A 144 -25.73 -0.61 -3.89
CA LEU A 144 -26.01 -1.99 -4.21
C LEU A 144 -27.15 -1.92 -5.20
N GLY A 145 -26.87 -2.01 -6.49
CA GLY A 145 -27.88 -2.00 -7.53
C GLY A 145 -28.76 -3.21 -7.33
N GLY A 146 -29.75 -3.02 -6.49
CA GLY A 146 -30.91 -3.87 -6.40
C GLY A 146 -31.67 -3.74 -7.71
N GLY A 147 -32.01 -4.86 -8.30
CA GLY A 147 -32.67 -5.05 -9.55
C GLY A 147 -33.68 -4.00 -9.96
N GLY A 148 -33.56 -3.59 -11.17
CA GLY A 148 -34.65 -3.12 -11.99
C GLY A 148 -34.95 -4.21 -12.99
N ALA A 149 -36.13 -4.74 -12.88
CA ALA A 149 -36.73 -5.63 -13.83
C ALA A 149 -36.76 -4.98 -15.23
#